data_46b646ba8739b95cc8113516da1578c3
#
_entry.id   46b646ba8739b95cc8113516da1578c3
#
_cell.length_a   1.000
_cell.length_b   1.000
_cell.length_c   1.000
_cell.angle_alpha   90.00
_cell.angle_beta   90.00
_cell.angle_gamma   90.00
#
_symmetry.space_group_name_H-M   'P 1'
#
loop_
_entity.id
_entity.type
_entity.pdbx_description
1 polymer ?
#
loop_
_entity_poly.entity_id
_entity_poly.type
_entity_poly.pdbx_seq_one_letter_code
_entity_poly.pdbx_strand_id
1 'polypeptide(L)'
;MEKILQINNLTKSYGKTHAVRGVSFDVTKGSIVGLLGPNGSGKTTIIKTIMGLLSGYDGSITIAGAQPGPEANKSISYLPDISHVPTWFKVSQAIAFFADFYPDFDDARAKTMLAAMKIPLDKKIKTLSRGMQEKVQLSLVMSRRAALYILDEPIGAVDPAGREFIIDTIIKNFDGEGAILLSTHIIADIEPVLDTAIFLKEGEIILHDDADKIREERGVSLDQLFRELFKNVV
;
A
#
# COMPACT_ATOMS: atom_id res chain seq x y z
N MET A 1 -1.34 -21.36 -4.22
CA MET A 1 -2.12 -20.16 -3.93
C MET A 1 -2.23 -19.30 -5.19
N GLU A 2 -3.34 -18.60 -5.38
CA GLU A 2 -3.55 -17.71 -6.53
C GLU A 2 -2.66 -16.47 -6.40
N LYS A 3 -1.89 -16.15 -7.47
CA LYS A 3 -1.02 -14.98 -7.50
C LYS A 3 -1.79 -13.79 -8.08
N ILE A 4 -1.97 -12.76 -7.28
CA ILE A 4 -2.66 -11.52 -7.69
C ILE A 4 -1.69 -10.55 -8.35
N LEU A 5 -0.48 -10.42 -7.81
CA LEU A 5 0.60 -9.62 -8.41
C LEU A 5 1.80 -10.53 -8.67
N GLN A 6 2.39 -10.39 -9.85
CA GLN A 6 3.65 -11.06 -10.20
C GLN A 6 4.59 -10.03 -10.81
N ILE A 7 5.79 -9.95 -10.28
CA ILE A 7 6.86 -9.10 -10.80
C ILE A 7 8.07 -9.99 -11.08
N ASN A 8 8.59 -9.92 -12.32
CA ASN A 8 9.73 -10.68 -12.72
C ASN A 8 10.81 -9.76 -13.30
N ASN A 9 11.97 -9.75 -12.66
CA ASN A 9 13.18 -9.05 -13.06
C ASN A 9 12.94 -7.55 -13.40
N LEU A 10 12.12 -6.87 -12.60
CA LEU A 10 11.78 -5.48 -12.80
C LEU A 10 13.02 -4.60 -12.63
N THR A 11 13.37 -3.85 -13.67
CA THR A 11 14.44 -2.85 -13.64
C THR A 11 13.91 -1.50 -14.12
N LYS A 12 14.18 -0.43 -13.36
CA LYS A 12 13.77 0.92 -13.70
C LYS A 12 14.87 1.93 -13.43
N SER A 13 15.20 2.73 -14.47
CA SER A 13 16.23 3.77 -14.38
C SER A 13 15.66 5.14 -14.73
N TYR A 14 16.23 6.17 -14.11
CA TYR A 14 16.01 7.57 -14.41
C TYR A 14 17.37 8.20 -14.83
N GLY A 15 17.60 8.31 -16.13
CA GLY A 15 18.91 8.68 -16.66
C GLY A 15 19.99 7.69 -16.20
N LYS A 16 20.95 8.15 -15.40
CA LYS A 16 22.04 7.30 -14.87
C LYS A 16 21.72 6.62 -13.54
N THR A 17 20.57 6.94 -12.92
CA THR A 17 20.19 6.40 -11.60
C THR A 17 19.33 5.16 -11.79
N HIS A 18 19.79 4.02 -11.31
CA HIS A 18 19.02 2.77 -11.27
C HIS A 18 18.18 2.77 -9.99
N ALA A 19 16.89 3.09 -10.12
CA ALA A 19 15.97 3.15 -8.99
C ALA A 19 15.42 1.77 -8.56
N VAL A 20 15.36 0.81 -9.51
CA VAL A 20 14.98 -0.59 -9.26
C VAL A 20 15.89 -1.46 -10.11
N ARG A 21 16.41 -2.56 -9.53
CA ARG A 21 17.47 -3.39 -10.10
C ARG A 21 17.11 -4.87 -10.04
N GLY A 22 16.37 -5.37 -11.05
CA GLY A 22 16.09 -6.80 -11.19
C GLY A 22 15.19 -7.39 -10.09
N VAL A 23 14.24 -6.61 -9.59
CA VAL A 23 13.33 -7.01 -8.49
C VAL A 23 12.32 -8.05 -8.99
N SER A 24 12.18 -9.15 -8.23
CA SER A 24 11.20 -10.22 -8.50
C SER A 24 10.50 -10.63 -7.20
N PHE A 25 9.16 -10.60 -7.20
CA PHE A 25 8.33 -11.10 -6.11
C PHE A 25 6.88 -11.30 -6.56
N ASP A 26 6.15 -12.07 -5.78
CA ASP A 26 4.72 -12.31 -5.99
C ASP A 26 3.93 -11.86 -4.76
N VAL A 27 2.66 -11.48 -4.98
CA VAL A 27 1.66 -11.26 -3.92
C VAL A 27 0.50 -12.22 -4.16
N THR A 28 0.19 -13.05 -3.18
CA THR A 28 -0.86 -14.06 -3.29
C THR A 28 -2.17 -13.57 -2.70
N LYS A 29 -3.28 -14.12 -3.18
CA LYS A 29 -4.62 -13.86 -2.64
C LYS A 29 -4.65 -14.15 -1.14
N GLY A 30 -5.30 -13.28 -0.38
CA GLY A 30 -5.46 -13.39 1.07
C GLY A 30 -4.26 -12.92 1.88
N SER A 31 -3.12 -12.52 1.25
CA SER A 31 -1.92 -12.12 1.98
C SER A 31 -1.77 -10.60 2.14
N ILE A 32 -1.11 -10.22 3.22
CA ILE A 32 -0.62 -8.87 3.49
C ILE A 32 0.91 -8.89 3.35
N VAL A 33 1.41 -8.26 2.29
CA VAL A 33 2.85 -8.22 1.96
C VAL A 33 3.42 -6.83 2.26
N GLY A 34 4.45 -6.79 3.09
CA GLY A 34 5.19 -5.57 3.42
C GLY A 34 6.36 -5.33 2.44
N LEU A 35 6.34 -4.22 1.72
CA LEU A 35 7.49 -3.72 0.96
C LEU A 35 8.24 -2.71 1.83
N LEU A 36 9.27 -3.17 2.52
CA LEU A 36 9.95 -2.49 3.61
C LEU A 36 11.29 -1.91 3.15
N GLY A 37 11.58 -0.69 3.53
CA GLY A 37 12.84 -0.06 3.17
C GLY A 37 12.90 1.42 3.53
N PRO A 38 14.08 2.03 3.64
CA PRO A 38 14.22 3.46 3.91
C PRO A 38 13.69 4.31 2.75
N ASN A 39 13.58 5.62 2.98
CA ASN A 39 13.24 6.56 1.92
C ASN A 39 14.31 6.50 0.80
N GLY A 40 13.85 6.53 -0.45
CA GLY A 40 14.73 6.39 -1.61
C GLY A 40 15.14 4.95 -1.97
N SER A 41 14.71 3.92 -1.26
CA SER A 41 15.04 2.53 -1.58
C SER A 41 14.41 2.00 -2.88
N GLY A 42 13.41 2.69 -3.44
CA GLY A 42 12.73 2.30 -4.69
C GLY A 42 11.26 1.87 -4.53
N LYS A 43 10.70 1.83 -3.32
CA LYS A 43 9.30 1.38 -3.03
C LYS A 43 8.27 2.08 -3.91
N THR A 44 8.22 3.41 -3.86
CA THR A 44 7.28 4.21 -4.67
C THR A 44 7.51 4.07 -6.17
N THR A 45 8.75 3.82 -6.61
CA THR A 45 9.04 3.53 -8.03
C THR A 45 8.41 2.21 -8.46
N ILE A 46 8.54 1.15 -7.65
CA ILE A 46 7.90 -0.14 -7.89
C ILE A 46 6.38 0.04 -7.95
N ILE A 47 5.79 0.68 -6.94
CA ILE A 47 4.33 0.92 -6.87
C ILE A 47 3.84 1.70 -8.09
N LYS A 48 4.49 2.81 -8.45
CA LYS A 48 4.09 3.60 -9.62
C LYS A 48 4.24 2.83 -10.93
N THR A 49 5.18 1.90 -11.01
CA THR A 49 5.33 1.04 -12.19
C THR A 49 4.20 0.01 -12.25
N ILE A 50 3.82 -0.61 -11.12
CA ILE A 50 2.64 -1.50 -11.01
C ILE A 50 1.37 -0.76 -11.44
N MET A 51 1.20 0.49 -11.01
CA MET A 51 0.05 1.33 -11.38
C MET A 51 0.04 1.77 -12.85
N GLY A 52 1.09 1.47 -13.63
CA GLY A 52 1.23 1.95 -15.01
C GLY A 52 1.48 3.45 -15.14
N LEU A 53 1.85 4.11 -14.04
CA LEU A 53 2.18 5.55 -14.00
C LEU A 53 3.61 5.82 -14.49
N LEU A 54 4.45 4.79 -14.57
CA LEU A 54 5.81 4.84 -15.09
C LEU A 54 5.97 3.83 -16.22
N SER A 55 6.46 4.31 -17.37
CA SER A 55 6.82 3.51 -18.54
C SER A 55 8.35 3.38 -18.65
N GLY A 56 8.82 2.57 -19.61
CA GLY A 56 10.25 2.39 -19.89
C GLY A 56 10.96 1.70 -18.73
N TYR A 57 10.48 0.51 -18.40
CA TYR A 57 11.10 -0.46 -17.47
C TYR A 57 11.37 -1.76 -18.21
N ASP A 58 12.32 -2.55 -17.71
CA ASP A 58 12.58 -3.91 -18.17
C ASP A 58 11.96 -4.91 -17.19
N GLY A 59 11.75 -6.15 -17.67
CA GLY A 59 11.06 -7.19 -16.91
C GLY A 59 9.58 -7.28 -17.21
N SER A 60 8.82 -7.96 -16.37
CA SER A 60 7.37 -8.11 -16.55
C SER A 60 6.61 -7.92 -15.23
N ILE A 61 5.41 -7.36 -15.34
CA ILE A 61 4.46 -7.18 -14.24
C ILE A 61 3.10 -7.70 -14.71
N THR A 62 2.45 -8.50 -13.88
CA THR A 62 1.08 -8.97 -14.13
C THR A 62 0.24 -8.78 -12.87
N ILE A 63 -0.92 -8.15 -12.99
CA ILE A 63 -1.86 -7.87 -11.93
C ILE A 63 -3.21 -8.48 -12.30
N ALA A 64 -3.68 -9.47 -11.51
CA ALA A 64 -4.92 -10.20 -11.79
C ALA A 64 -5.02 -10.66 -13.27
N GLY A 65 -3.90 -11.11 -13.86
CA GLY A 65 -3.81 -11.56 -15.24
C GLY A 65 -3.61 -10.46 -16.30
N ALA A 66 -3.66 -9.18 -15.94
CA ALA A 66 -3.45 -8.05 -16.85
C ALA A 66 -2.07 -7.38 -16.67
N GLN A 67 -1.56 -6.73 -17.72
CA GLN A 67 -0.37 -5.88 -17.62
C GLN A 67 -0.72 -4.51 -17.02
N PRO A 68 0.28 -3.78 -16.43
CA PRO A 68 0.09 -2.42 -15.93
C PRO A 68 -0.62 -1.50 -16.92
N GLY A 69 -1.68 -0.82 -16.47
CA GLY A 69 -2.47 0.08 -17.31
C GLY A 69 -3.95 0.11 -16.92
N PRO A 70 -4.80 0.73 -17.74
CA PRO A 70 -6.20 0.98 -17.38
C PRO A 70 -7.01 -0.27 -17.03
N GLU A 71 -6.73 -1.42 -17.65
CA GLU A 71 -7.43 -2.68 -17.38
C GLU A 71 -7.04 -3.23 -16.01
N ALA A 72 -5.75 -3.31 -15.71
CA ALA A 72 -5.26 -3.74 -14.39
C ALA A 72 -5.75 -2.82 -13.28
N ASN A 73 -5.80 -1.50 -13.52
CA ASN A 73 -6.21 -0.51 -12.53
C ASN A 73 -7.68 -0.66 -12.08
N LYS A 74 -8.54 -1.31 -12.86
CA LYS A 74 -9.90 -1.68 -12.43
C LYS A 74 -9.86 -2.62 -11.22
N SER A 75 -8.86 -3.50 -11.14
CA SER A 75 -8.67 -4.48 -10.07
C SER A 75 -7.81 -3.97 -8.90
N ILE A 76 -7.29 -2.73 -8.98
CA ILE A 76 -6.42 -2.15 -7.95
C ILE A 76 -7.16 -1.07 -7.17
N SER A 77 -7.07 -1.12 -5.85
CA SER A 77 -7.41 0.01 -4.96
C SER A 77 -6.13 0.62 -4.40
N TYR A 78 -5.86 1.89 -4.72
CA TYR A 78 -4.59 2.53 -4.43
C TYR A 78 -4.73 3.69 -3.44
N LEU A 79 -3.98 3.62 -2.35
CA LEU A 79 -3.75 4.72 -1.40
C LEU A 79 -2.34 5.27 -1.64
N PRO A 80 -2.17 6.42 -2.28
CA PRO A 80 -0.86 7.05 -2.45
C PRO A 80 -0.42 7.78 -1.18
N ASP A 81 0.90 7.97 -1.02
CA ASP A 81 1.51 8.79 0.02
C ASP A 81 0.96 10.24 0.03
N ILE A 82 0.73 10.81 -1.15
CA ILE A 82 0.11 12.13 -1.30
C ILE A 82 -1.32 11.97 -1.82
N SER A 83 -2.29 12.53 -1.08
CA SER A 83 -3.70 12.49 -1.47
C SER A 83 -3.95 13.01 -2.87
N HIS A 84 -4.72 12.25 -3.63
CA HIS A 84 -5.27 12.66 -4.93
C HIS A 84 -6.75 13.05 -4.87
N VAL A 85 -7.41 12.89 -3.72
CA VAL A 85 -8.80 13.32 -3.54
C VAL A 85 -8.87 14.84 -3.44
N PRO A 86 -9.69 15.52 -4.29
CA PRO A 86 -9.79 16.97 -4.27
C PRO A 86 -10.21 17.50 -2.90
N THR A 87 -9.37 18.32 -2.29
CA THR A 87 -9.58 18.78 -0.91
C THR A 87 -10.76 19.76 -0.78
N TRP A 88 -11.25 20.34 -1.87
CA TRP A 88 -12.46 21.18 -1.90
C TRP A 88 -13.76 20.38 -1.90
N PHE A 89 -13.72 19.07 -2.15
CA PHE A 89 -14.88 18.20 -2.02
C PHE A 89 -15.35 18.13 -0.57
N LYS A 90 -16.67 18.00 -0.39
CA LYS A 90 -17.23 17.46 0.85
C LYS A 90 -16.89 15.96 0.91
N VAL A 91 -16.86 15.39 2.11
CA VAL A 91 -16.65 13.95 2.29
C VAL A 91 -17.71 13.14 1.50
N SER A 92 -18.99 13.57 1.56
CA SER A 92 -20.07 12.96 0.77
C SER A 92 -19.85 13.04 -0.74
N GLN A 93 -19.24 14.11 -1.24
CA GLN A 93 -18.92 14.24 -2.66
C GLN A 93 -17.77 13.32 -3.09
N ALA A 94 -16.79 13.09 -2.20
CA ALA A 94 -15.72 12.13 -2.46
C ALA A 94 -16.27 10.69 -2.52
N ILE A 95 -17.20 10.33 -1.62
CA ILE A 95 -17.90 9.04 -1.68
C ILE A 95 -18.66 8.89 -3.00
N ALA A 96 -19.47 9.87 -3.38
CA ALA A 96 -20.23 9.85 -4.64
C ALA A 96 -19.30 9.72 -5.85
N PHE A 97 -18.19 10.47 -5.86
CA PHE A 97 -17.20 10.39 -6.93
C PHE A 97 -16.61 8.98 -7.08
N PHE A 98 -16.27 8.31 -5.94
CA PHE A 98 -15.77 6.94 -5.98
C PHE A 98 -16.85 5.96 -6.45
N ALA A 99 -18.10 6.13 -6.01
CA ALA A 99 -19.21 5.29 -6.43
C ALA A 99 -19.51 5.42 -7.93
N ASP A 100 -19.38 6.63 -8.51
CA ASP A 100 -19.56 6.87 -9.94
C ASP A 100 -18.41 6.29 -10.77
N PHE A 101 -17.18 6.31 -10.21
CA PHE A 101 -15.97 5.93 -10.95
C PHE A 101 -15.65 4.43 -10.86
N TYR A 102 -15.94 3.81 -9.70
CA TYR A 102 -15.60 2.41 -9.42
C TYR A 102 -16.86 1.56 -9.20
N PRO A 103 -17.22 0.67 -10.15
CA PRO A 103 -18.41 -0.18 -10.02
C PRO A 103 -18.37 -1.14 -8.82
N ASP A 104 -17.18 -1.43 -8.29
CA ASP A 104 -16.92 -2.30 -7.14
C ASP A 104 -16.88 -1.55 -5.80
N PHE A 105 -17.19 -0.25 -5.79
CA PHE A 105 -17.19 0.56 -4.59
C PHE A 105 -18.45 0.35 -3.75
N ASP A 106 -18.25 0.11 -2.46
CA ASP A 106 -19.32 -0.08 -1.47
C ASP A 106 -19.54 1.21 -0.67
N ASP A 107 -20.50 2.01 -1.14
CA ASP A 107 -20.90 3.30 -0.54
C ASP A 107 -21.39 3.14 0.92
N ALA A 108 -22.11 2.06 1.23
CA ALA A 108 -22.59 1.81 2.58
C ALA A 108 -21.43 1.50 3.54
N ARG A 109 -20.45 0.73 3.08
CA ARG A 109 -19.24 0.42 3.83
C ARG A 109 -18.41 1.69 4.12
N ALA A 110 -18.21 2.55 3.11
CA ALA A 110 -17.52 3.82 3.29
C ALA A 110 -18.18 4.71 4.35
N LYS A 111 -19.51 4.85 4.29
CA LYS A 111 -20.28 5.63 5.27
C LYS A 111 -20.20 5.04 6.67
N THR A 112 -20.27 3.71 6.80
CA THR A 112 -20.14 3.02 8.09
C THR A 112 -18.76 3.25 8.71
N MET A 113 -17.69 3.12 7.93
CA MET A 113 -16.33 3.39 8.39
C MET A 113 -16.18 4.84 8.87
N LEU A 114 -16.64 5.79 8.07
CA LEU A 114 -16.55 7.23 8.41
C LEU A 114 -17.40 7.59 9.64
N ALA A 115 -18.57 6.99 9.80
CA ALA A 115 -19.40 7.16 10.98
C ALA A 115 -18.72 6.63 12.26
N ALA A 116 -18.10 5.45 12.20
CA ALA A 116 -17.33 4.89 13.32
C ALA A 116 -16.15 5.81 13.71
N MET A 117 -15.58 6.52 12.74
CA MET A 117 -14.52 7.52 12.94
C MET A 117 -15.04 8.91 13.36
N LYS A 118 -16.35 9.08 13.46
CA LYS A 118 -17.01 10.38 13.75
C LYS A 118 -16.62 11.48 12.74
N ILE A 119 -16.43 11.12 11.46
CA ILE A 119 -16.09 12.06 10.40
C ILE A 119 -17.38 12.57 9.75
N PRO A 120 -17.67 13.87 9.79
CA PRO A 120 -18.90 14.44 9.25
C PRO A 120 -18.85 14.47 7.72
N LEU A 121 -19.93 13.96 7.08
CA LEU A 121 -20.04 13.83 5.63
C LEU A 121 -20.25 15.16 4.90
N ASP A 122 -20.76 16.18 5.58
CA ASP A 122 -21.07 17.51 5.04
C ASP A 122 -19.87 18.47 5.01
N LYS A 123 -18.78 18.13 5.70
CA LYS A 123 -17.58 18.97 5.77
C LYS A 123 -16.70 18.82 4.53
N LYS A 124 -16.05 19.91 4.15
CA LYS A 124 -15.02 19.89 3.11
C LYS A 124 -13.76 19.23 3.64
N ILE A 125 -13.14 18.37 2.82
CA ILE A 125 -11.92 17.62 3.19
C ILE A 125 -10.82 18.58 3.69
N LYS A 126 -10.62 19.72 3.03
CA LYS A 126 -9.63 20.74 3.47
C LYS A 126 -9.85 21.32 4.86
N THR A 127 -11.05 21.19 5.45
CA THR A 127 -11.36 21.68 6.78
C THR A 127 -11.17 20.63 7.87
N LEU A 128 -10.86 19.41 7.50
CA LEU A 128 -10.55 18.31 8.40
C LEU A 128 -9.07 18.38 8.83
N SER A 129 -8.76 17.86 10.01
CA SER A 129 -7.36 17.67 10.40
C SER A 129 -6.66 16.70 9.43
N ARG A 130 -5.33 16.74 9.36
CA ARG A 130 -4.56 15.85 8.49
C ARG A 130 -4.90 14.39 8.73
N GLY A 131 -4.90 13.91 9.98
CA GLY A 131 -5.27 12.55 10.32
C GLY A 131 -6.72 12.18 9.94
N MET A 132 -7.67 13.15 9.99
CA MET A 132 -9.04 12.90 9.49
C MET A 132 -9.06 12.80 7.96
N GLN A 133 -8.25 13.57 7.24
CA GLN A 133 -8.13 13.47 5.79
C GLN A 133 -7.59 12.10 5.36
N GLU A 134 -6.57 11.60 6.06
CA GLU A 134 -5.99 10.26 5.83
C GLU A 134 -7.03 9.16 6.11
N LYS A 135 -7.80 9.27 7.18
CA LYS A 135 -8.91 8.36 7.48
C LYS A 135 -9.99 8.36 6.40
N VAL A 136 -10.33 9.53 5.85
CA VAL A 136 -11.27 9.62 4.70
C VAL A 136 -10.72 8.84 3.51
N GLN A 137 -9.46 9.06 3.13
CA GLN A 137 -8.86 8.37 2.00
C GLN A 137 -8.78 6.86 2.19
N LEU A 138 -8.34 6.42 3.39
CA LEU A 138 -8.30 4.99 3.72
C LEU A 138 -9.70 4.38 3.62
N SER A 139 -10.73 5.06 4.14
CA SER A 139 -12.11 4.59 4.03
C SER A 139 -12.57 4.41 2.59
N LEU A 140 -12.23 5.36 1.71
CA LEU A 140 -12.55 5.27 0.28
C LEU A 140 -11.84 4.09 -0.38
N VAL A 141 -10.54 3.92 -0.12
CA VAL A 141 -9.73 2.84 -0.69
C VAL A 141 -10.21 1.48 -0.19
N MET A 142 -10.42 1.31 1.12
CA MET A 142 -10.85 0.03 1.72
C MET A 142 -12.33 -0.30 1.46
N SER A 143 -13.10 0.63 0.90
CA SER A 143 -14.49 0.38 0.50
C SER A 143 -14.66 -0.11 -0.94
N ARG A 144 -13.58 -0.31 -1.68
CA ARG A 144 -13.58 -1.06 -2.94
C ARG A 144 -13.48 -2.56 -2.68
N ARG A 145 -13.94 -3.37 -3.63
CA ARG A 145 -13.74 -4.83 -3.67
C ARG A 145 -12.66 -5.16 -4.69
N ALA A 146 -11.44 -4.69 -4.42
CA ALA A 146 -10.30 -4.82 -5.32
C ALA A 146 -9.59 -6.17 -5.16
N ALA A 147 -9.00 -6.68 -6.23
CA ALA A 147 -8.12 -7.85 -6.15
C ALA A 147 -6.78 -7.50 -5.49
N LEU A 148 -6.30 -6.25 -5.66
CA LEU A 148 -5.06 -5.78 -5.06
C LEU A 148 -5.26 -4.41 -4.41
N TYR A 149 -4.98 -4.32 -3.12
CA TYR A 149 -4.88 -3.06 -2.40
C TYR A 149 -3.40 -2.66 -2.33
N ILE A 150 -3.05 -1.49 -2.83
CA ILE A 150 -1.71 -0.92 -2.72
C ILE A 150 -1.77 0.27 -1.77
N LEU A 151 -1.05 0.19 -0.66
CA LEU A 151 -1.02 1.22 0.38
C LEU A 151 0.40 1.78 0.48
N ASP A 152 0.63 2.97 -0.09
CA ASP A 152 1.96 3.61 -0.12
C ASP A 152 2.12 4.54 1.09
N GLU A 153 2.95 4.13 2.06
CA GLU A 153 3.23 4.83 3.33
C GLU A 153 1.95 5.21 4.13
N PRO A 154 0.98 4.29 4.34
CA PRO A 154 -0.33 4.62 4.90
C PRO A 154 -0.27 5.19 6.33
N ILE A 155 0.83 4.97 7.05
CA ILE A 155 1.02 5.39 8.44
C ILE A 155 2.14 6.43 8.60
N GLY A 156 2.78 6.85 7.50
CA GLY A 156 3.99 7.69 7.54
C GLY A 156 3.77 9.08 8.13
N ALA A 157 2.59 9.64 7.97
CA ALA A 157 2.29 11.02 8.32
C ALA A 157 1.36 11.17 9.55
N VAL A 158 1.09 10.09 10.29
CA VAL A 158 0.19 10.06 11.45
C VAL A 158 0.94 9.87 12.76
N ASP A 159 0.36 10.39 13.85
CA ASP A 159 0.84 10.14 15.20
C ASP A 159 0.66 8.64 15.60
N PRO A 160 1.33 8.16 16.65
CA PRO A 160 1.26 6.75 17.04
C PRO A 160 -0.15 6.20 17.26
N ALA A 161 -1.04 6.96 17.90
CA ALA A 161 -2.43 6.53 18.11
C ALA A 161 -3.22 6.46 16.78
N GLY A 162 -2.93 7.36 15.86
CA GLY A 162 -3.49 7.35 14.51
C GLY A 162 -3.01 6.15 13.70
N ARG A 163 -1.76 5.72 13.86
CA ARG A 163 -1.20 4.55 13.17
C ARG A 163 -1.89 3.25 13.57
N GLU A 164 -2.02 3.01 14.88
CA GLU A 164 -2.75 1.85 15.41
C GLU A 164 -4.17 1.81 14.84
N PHE A 165 -4.86 2.95 14.82
CA PHE A 165 -6.19 3.05 14.26
C PHE A 165 -6.23 2.71 12.76
N ILE A 166 -5.26 3.16 11.95
CA ILE A 166 -5.18 2.87 10.52
C ILE A 166 -4.98 1.38 10.29
N ILE A 167 -4.04 0.76 11.02
CA ILE A 167 -3.75 -0.67 10.93
C ILE A 167 -4.98 -1.49 11.29
N ASP A 168 -5.62 -1.19 12.41
CA ASP A 168 -6.87 -1.79 12.84
C ASP A 168 -7.97 -1.67 11.77
N THR A 169 -8.06 -0.51 11.12
CA THR A 169 -9.02 -0.29 10.04
C THR A 169 -8.72 -1.16 8.83
N ILE A 170 -7.45 -1.29 8.44
CA ILE A 170 -7.04 -2.17 7.34
C ILE A 170 -7.43 -3.60 7.64
N ILE A 171 -7.03 -4.13 8.81
CA ILE A 171 -7.27 -5.53 9.20
C ILE A 171 -8.77 -5.84 9.28
N LYS A 172 -9.55 -5.00 9.96
CA LYS A 172 -11.00 -5.21 10.16
C LYS A 172 -11.80 -5.13 8.85
N ASN A 173 -11.24 -4.48 7.84
CA ASN A 173 -11.88 -4.29 6.54
C ASN A 173 -11.22 -5.09 5.41
N PHE A 174 -10.22 -5.90 5.68
CA PHE A 174 -9.67 -6.86 4.73
C PHE A 174 -10.34 -8.22 4.94
N ASP A 175 -11.03 -8.68 3.92
CA ASP A 175 -11.81 -9.94 3.96
C ASP A 175 -11.03 -11.16 3.42
N GLY A 176 -9.80 -10.94 2.94
CA GLY A 176 -8.96 -11.98 2.34
C GLY A 176 -9.34 -12.36 0.90
N GLU A 177 -10.35 -11.73 0.31
CA GLU A 177 -10.73 -11.99 -1.09
C GLU A 177 -9.78 -11.33 -2.11
N GLY A 178 -9.04 -10.31 -1.69
CA GLY A 178 -7.95 -9.70 -2.44
C GLY A 178 -6.58 -9.99 -1.83
N ALA A 179 -5.62 -9.10 -2.08
CA ALA A 179 -4.30 -9.07 -1.46
C ALA A 179 -3.92 -7.63 -1.10
N ILE A 180 -3.04 -7.45 -0.12
CA ILE A 180 -2.51 -6.12 0.25
C ILE A 180 -1.01 -6.08 -0.01
N LEU A 181 -0.55 -5.07 -0.76
CA LEU A 181 0.85 -4.65 -0.82
C LEU A 181 0.99 -3.32 -0.09
N LEU A 182 1.66 -3.32 1.05
CA LEU A 182 1.85 -2.15 1.90
C LEU A 182 3.32 -1.74 1.89
N SER A 183 3.62 -0.50 1.50
CA SER A 183 4.97 0.05 1.60
C SER A 183 5.13 0.89 2.86
N THR A 184 6.25 0.74 3.56
CA THR A 184 6.60 1.62 4.67
C THR A 184 8.08 1.52 5.07
N HIS A 185 8.54 2.52 5.81
CA HIS A 185 9.80 2.52 6.55
C HIS A 185 9.58 2.41 8.08
N ILE A 186 8.31 2.35 8.54
CA ILE A 186 7.93 2.22 9.96
C ILE A 186 7.46 0.78 10.18
N ILE A 187 8.40 -0.09 10.59
CA ILE A 187 8.16 -1.54 10.63
C ILE A 187 7.42 -1.96 11.90
N ALA A 188 7.82 -1.39 13.05
CA ALA A 188 7.32 -1.81 14.35
C ALA A 188 5.78 -1.85 14.46
N ASP A 189 5.11 -0.89 13.80
CA ASP A 189 3.66 -0.77 13.87
C ASP A 189 2.93 -1.79 13.00
N ILE A 190 3.52 -2.20 11.84
CA ILE A 190 2.87 -3.09 10.87
C ILE A 190 3.34 -4.54 10.96
N GLU A 191 4.46 -4.81 11.62
CA GLU A 191 5.04 -6.14 11.73
C GLU A 191 4.04 -7.24 12.17
N PRO A 192 3.14 -6.99 13.15
CA PRO A 192 2.20 -8.02 13.62
C PRO A 192 1.18 -8.50 12.59
N VAL A 193 1.00 -7.75 11.49
CA VAL A 193 -0.04 -8.00 10.49
C VAL A 193 0.50 -8.50 9.14
N LEU A 194 1.81 -8.60 9.01
CA LEU A 194 2.46 -9.04 7.78
C LEU A 194 2.52 -10.56 7.69
N ASP A 195 2.07 -11.12 6.57
CA ASP A 195 2.33 -12.51 6.19
C ASP A 195 3.70 -12.66 5.54
N THR A 196 4.10 -11.69 4.72
CA THR A 196 5.39 -11.71 3.99
C THR A 196 6.08 -10.36 4.12
N ALA A 197 7.40 -10.38 4.31
CA ALA A 197 8.23 -9.20 4.34
C ALA A 197 9.25 -9.18 3.20
N ILE A 198 9.31 -8.06 2.47
CA ILE A 198 10.26 -7.80 1.40
C ILE A 198 11.09 -6.58 1.80
N PHE A 199 12.39 -6.78 2.08
CA PHE A 199 13.30 -5.70 2.42
C PHE A 199 13.98 -5.17 1.16
N LEU A 200 13.77 -3.90 0.86
CA LEU A 200 14.30 -3.22 -0.32
C LEU A 200 15.40 -2.24 0.06
N LYS A 201 16.59 -2.38 -0.53
CA LYS A 201 17.73 -1.49 -0.35
C LYS A 201 18.30 -1.11 -1.71
N GLU A 202 18.45 0.21 -1.97
CA GLU A 202 19.07 0.73 -3.19
C GLU A 202 18.55 0.12 -4.50
N GLY A 203 17.24 -0.19 -4.53
CA GLY A 203 16.56 -0.78 -5.68
C GLY A 203 16.64 -2.29 -5.78
N GLU A 204 17.23 -2.99 -4.80
CA GLU A 204 17.39 -4.44 -4.77
C GLU A 204 16.65 -5.06 -3.58
N ILE A 205 16.08 -6.27 -3.76
CA ILE A 205 15.55 -7.07 -2.66
C ILE A 205 16.72 -7.74 -1.95
N ILE A 206 16.93 -7.40 -0.67
CA ILE A 206 17.97 -8.00 0.16
C ILE A 206 17.46 -9.13 1.05
N LEU A 207 16.13 -9.19 1.27
CA LEU A 207 15.44 -10.26 1.99
C LEU A 207 14.00 -10.34 1.51
N HIS A 208 13.50 -11.55 1.29
CA HIS A 208 12.10 -11.82 0.94
C HIS A 208 11.73 -13.20 1.47
N ASP A 209 10.88 -13.24 2.51
CA ASP A 209 10.36 -14.49 3.06
C ASP A 209 9.07 -14.24 3.86
N ASP A 210 8.44 -15.31 4.33
CA ASP A 210 7.38 -15.30 5.33
C ASP A 210 7.84 -14.57 6.59
N ALA A 211 6.98 -13.70 7.12
CA ALA A 211 7.32 -12.86 8.27
C ALA A 211 7.59 -13.65 9.55
N ASP A 212 6.81 -14.72 9.79
CA ASP A 212 7.01 -15.60 10.95
C ASP A 212 8.31 -16.39 10.81
N LYS A 213 8.57 -16.91 9.61
CA LYS A 213 9.82 -17.64 9.32
C LYS A 213 11.06 -16.77 9.54
N ILE A 214 11.03 -15.50 9.10
CA ILE A 214 12.14 -14.57 9.36
C ILE A 214 12.34 -14.39 10.87
N ARG A 215 11.26 -14.21 11.65
CA ARG A 215 11.33 -14.08 13.11
C ARG A 215 11.92 -15.32 13.78
N GLU A 216 11.47 -16.50 13.36
CA GLU A 216 11.96 -17.78 13.92
C GLU A 216 13.42 -18.03 13.58
N GLU A 217 13.84 -17.88 12.33
CA GLU A 217 15.21 -18.14 11.87
C GLU A 217 16.23 -17.11 12.41
N ARG A 218 15.83 -15.86 12.56
CA ARG A 218 16.72 -14.78 13.01
C ARG A 218 16.68 -14.54 14.51
N GLY A 219 15.64 -15.00 15.20
CA GLY A 219 15.45 -14.79 16.64
C GLY A 219 15.24 -13.33 17.05
N VAL A 220 14.86 -12.47 16.09
CA VAL A 220 14.62 -11.03 16.28
C VAL A 220 13.36 -10.59 15.56
N SER A 221 12.81 -9.42 15.95
CA SER A 221 11.67 -8.83 15.24
C SER A 221 12.07 -8.28 13.86
N LEU A 222 11.09 -8.09 12.97
CA LEU A 222 11.37 -7.47 11.67
C LEU A 222 11.89 -6.04 11.84
N ASP A 223 11.42 -5.29 12.84
CA ASP A 223 11.93 -3.94 13.15
C ASP A 223 13.40 -3.97 13.61
N GLN A 224 13.77 -4.92 14.46
CA GLN A 224 15.18 -5.09 14.87
C GLN A 224 16.05 -5.44 13.67
N LEU A 225 15.62 -6.41 12.85
CA LEU A 225 16.34 -6.80 11.64
C LEU A 225 16.48 -5.63 10.66
N PHE A 226 15.42 -4.84 10.49
CA PHE A 226 15.47 -3.63 9.66
C PHE A 226 16.54 -2.65 10.15
N ARG A 227 16.55 -2.35 11.44
CA ARG A 227 17.58 -1.47 12.04
C ARG A 227 18.99 -1.99 11.84
N GLU A 228 19.18 -3.31 11.88
CA GLU A 228 20.51 -3.93 11.64
C GLU A 228 20.94 -3.81 10.19
N LEU A 229 20.05 -4.14 9.24
CA LEU A 229 20.33 -4.12 7.80
C LEU A 229 20.57 -2.70 7.25
N PHE A 230 19.97 -1.68 7.89
CA PHE A 230 20.01 -0.30 7.42
C PHE A 230 20.78 0.66 8.32
N LYS A 231 21.56 0.15 9.32
CA LYS A 231 22.37 0.96 10.26
C LYS A 231 23.25 2.04 9.62
N ASN A 232 23.67 1.84 8.36
CA ASN A 232 24.57 2.75 7.64
C ASN A 232 23.87 3.60 6.58
N VAL A 233 22.53 3.64 6.57
CA VAL A 233 21.73 4.34 5.54
C VAL A 233 20.94 5.51 6.14
N VAL A 234 21.02 5.71 7.46
CA VAL A 234 20.41 6.84 8.19
C VAL A 234 21.47 7.84 8.62
#